data_32fbfd8c3c9a8a43f8329d5a28eae6d9
#
_entry.id   32fbfd8c3c9a8a43f8329d5a28eae6d9
#
_cell.length_a   1.000
_cell.length_b   1.000
_cell.length_c   1.000
_cell.angle_alpha   90.00
_cell.angle_beta   90.00
_cell.angle_gamma   90.00
#
_symmetry.space_group_name_H-M   'P 1'
#
loop_
_entity.id
_entity.type
_entity.pdbx_description
1 polymer ?
#
loop_
_entity_poly.entity_id
_entity_poly.type
_entity_poly.pdbx_seq_one_letter_code
_entity_poly.pdbx_strand_id
1 'polypeptide(L)'
;DDMQVLLAKIKGQFVWHQHEKEDELFQVIKGCLEMHFRDRIEIINEGEIIVVPKGVEHCPVTKDGEEVQVLLFEKLSTAHTGTIKHEKTISNYPKI
;
A
#
# COMPACT_ATOMS: atom_id res chain seq x y z
N ASP A 1 18.30 0.18 -11.42
CA ASP A 1 18.06 1.16 -10.45
C ASP A 1 17.49 0.62 -9.18
N ASP A 2 17.17 1.51 -8.25
CA ASP A 2 16.72 1.14 -6.91
C ASP A 2 15.18 1.18 -6.76
N MET A 3 14.45 1.27 -7.84
CA MET A 3 12.98 1.31 -7.84
C MET A 3 12.40 0.00 -8.32
N GLN A 4 11.19 -0.31 -7.85
CA GLN A 4 10.44 -1.47 -8.30
C GLN A 4 8.97 -1.12 -8.47
N VAL A 5 8.30 -1.87 -9.34
CA VAL A 5 6.86 -1.80 -9.55
C VAL A 5 6.29 -3.17 -9.20
N LEU A 6 5.32 -3.20 -8.32
CA LEU A 6 4.72 -4.44 -7.84
C LEU A 6 3.22 -4.41 -8.11
N LEU A 7 2.66 -5.57 -8.47
CA LEU A 7 1.22 -5.76 -8.46
C LEU A 7 0.86 -6.49 -7.17
N ALA A 8 0.01 -5.88 -6.37
CA ALA A 8 -0.42 -6.47 -5.11
C ALA A 8 -1.93 -6.62 -5.10
N LYS A 9 -2.40 -7.64 -4.40
CA LYS A 9 -3.82 -7.84 -4.12
C LYS A 9 -4.04 -7.59 -2.64
N ILE A 10 -4.96 -6.69 -2.33
CA ILE A 10 -5.28 -6.33 -0.96
C ILE A 10 -6.70 -6.78 -0.68
N LYS A 11 -6.93 -7.44 0.45
CA LYS A 11 -8.25 -7.91 0.84
C LYS A 11 -8.44 -7.68 2.33
N GLY A 12 -9.48 -6.94 2.68
CA GLY A 12 -9.77 -6.60 4.06
C GLY A 12 -8.93 -5.47 4.60
N GLN A 13 -8.62 -5.51 5.88
CA GLN A 13 -7.80 -4.50 6.53
C GLN A 13 -6.37 -4.97 6.65
N PHE A 14 -5.44 -4.15 6.17
CA PHE A 14 -4.03 -4.41 6.35
C PHE A 14 -3.63 -3.96 7.77
N VAL A 15 -2.36 -3.66 8.02
CA VAL A 15 -1.91 -3.19 9.33
C VAL A 15 -1.60 -1.70 9.26
N TRP A 16 -1.76 -0.99 10.37
CA TRP A 16 -1.29 0.37 10.51
C TRP A 16 0.24 0.36 10.52
N HIS A 17 0.85 1.14 9.63
CA HIS A 17 2.30 1.19 9.51
C HIS A 17 2.75 2.50 8.89
N GLN A 18 4.05 2.72 8.90
CA GLN A 18 4.69 3.84 8.22
C GLN A 18 6.02 3.38 7.65
N HIS A 19 6.47 4.05 6.61
CA HIS A 19 7.80 3.88 6.05
C HIS A 19 8.61 5.10 6.42
N GLU A 20 9.72 4.92 7.15
CA GLU A 20 10.46 6.05 7.70
C GLU A 20 11.28 6.81 6.67
N LYS A 21 11.69 6.16 5.60
CA LYS A 21 12.67 6.70 4.65
C LYS A 21 12.15 6.80 3.22
N GLU A 22 11.00 6.21 2.92
CA GLU A 22 10.51 6.11 1.54
C GLU A 22 9.09 6.61 1.43
N ASP A 23 8.81 7.37 0.36
CA ASP A 23 7.44 7.61 -0.08
C ASP A 23 6.95 6.36 -0.80
N GLU A 24 5.64 6.12 -0.78
CA GLU A 24 5.03 5.00 -1.47
C GLU A 24 3.88 5.47 -2.32
N LEU A 25 3.87 5.07 -3.60
CA LEU A 25 2.80 5.43 -4.53
C LEU A 25 1.95 4.19 -4.82
N PHE A 26 0.64 4.35 -4.69
CA PHE A 26 -0.34 3.33 -5.02
C PHE A 26 -1.17 3.79 -6.21
N GLN A 27 -1.41 2.90 -7.17
CA GLN A 27 -2.42 3.11 -8.20
C GLN A 27 -3.42 1.94 -8.15
N VAL A 28 -4.70 2.25 -8.05
CA VAL A 28 -5.74 1.20 -8.04
C VAL A 28 -6.00 0.76 -9.47
N ILE A 29 -5.82 -0.53 -9.73
CA ILE A 29 -6.06 -1.13 -11.04
C ILE A 29 -7.48 -1.66 -11.11
N LYS A 30 -7.95 -2.31 -10.04
CA LYS A 30 -9.30 -2.89 -9.98
C LYS A 30 -9.84 -2.79 -8.57
N GLY A 31 -11.07 -2.33 -8.47
CA GLY A 31 -11.77 -2.19 -7.20
C GLY A 31 -11.65 -0.79 -6.61
N CYS A 32 -11.86 -0.68 -5.33
CA CYS A 32 -11.84 0.59 -4.60
C CYS A 32 -11.05 0.40 -3.31
N LEU A 33 -10.03 1.24 -3.13
CA LEU A 33 -9.18 1.18 -1.95
C LEU A 33 -9.50 2.34 -1.02
N GLU A 34 -9.61 2.04 0.27
CA GLU A 34 -9.65 3.08 1.30
C GLU A 34 -8.28 3.18 1.93
N MET A 35 -7.68 4.35 1.88
CA MET A 35 -6.44 4.58 2.60
C MET A 35 -6.78 5.34 3.88
N HIS A 36 -6.65 4.65 5.00
CA HIS A 36 -6.94 5.23 6.30
C HIS A 36 -5.70 5.91 6.85
N PHE A 37 -5.85 7.19 7.16
CA PHE A 37 -4.88 7.97 7.91
C PHE A 37 -5.44 8.22 9.30
N ARG A 38 -4.63 8.69 10.22
CA ARG A 38 -5.12 8.94 11.59
C ARG A 38 -6.19 10.02 11.64
N ASP A 39 -6.15 10.97 10.70
CA ASP A 39 -7.06 12.12 10.69
C ASP A 39 -8.13 12.06 9.60
N ARG A 40 -8.08 11.08 8.68
CA ARG A 40 -9.03 11.02 7.58
C ARG A 40 -8.94 9.70 6.84
N ILE A 41 -9.91 9.48 5.95
CA ILE A 41 -9.92 8.36 5.00
C ILE A 41 -9.95 8.96 3.60
N GLU A 42 -9.04 8.49 2.74
CA GLU A 42 -9.04 8.83 1.32
C GLU A 42 -9.54 7.65 0.54
N ILE A 43 -10.45 7.89 -0.41
CA ILE A 43 -11.00 6.86 -1.27
C ILE A 43 -10.29 6.93 -2.62
N ILE A 44 -9.72 5.81 -3.04
CA ILE A 44 -8.99 5.72 -4.31
C ILE A 44 -9.74 4.76 -5.21
N ASN A 45 -10.31 5.28 -6.28
CA ASN A 45 -11.08 4.50 -7.25
C ASN A 45 -10.16 3.96 -8.35
N GLU A 46 -10.72 3.10 -9.22
CA GLU A 46 -9.94 2.52 -10.32
C GLU A 46 -9.27 3.61 -11.14
N GLY A 47 -7.99 3.42 -11.41
CA GLY A 47 -7.16 4.34 -12.16
C GLY A 47 -6.57 5.47 -11.35
N GLU A 48 -7.07 5.71 -10.15
CA GLU A 48 -6.60 6.81 -9.31
C GLU A 48 -5.32 6.44 -8.56
N ILE A 49 -4.58 7.46 -8.16
CA ILE A 49 -3.27 7.34 -7.55
C ILE A 49 -3.28 8.07 -6.21
N ILE A 50 -2.62 7.49 -5.22
CA ILE A 50 -2.31 8.18 -3.98
C ILE A 50 -0.84 8.00 -3.65
N VAL A 51 -0.20 9.08 -3.17
CA VAL A 51 1.16 9.01 -2.65
C VAL A 51 1.08 9.15 -1.13
N VAL A 52 1.64 8.18 -0.44
CA VAL A 52 1.77 8.22 1.01
C VAL A 52 3.20 8.68 1.33
N PRO A 53 3.38 9.88 1.87
CA PRO A 53 4.73 10.36 2.18
C PRO A 53 5.38 9.55 3.30
N LYS A 54 6.70 9.53 3.29
CA LYS A 54 7.46 8.89 4.36
C LYS A 54 7.05 9.47 5.72
N GLY A 55 7.04 8.62 6.73
CA GLY A 55 6.71 9.00 8.09
C GLY A 55 5.22 9.13 8.40
N VAL A 56 4.35 8.95 7.40
CA VAL A 56 2.91 9.07 7.60
C VAL A 56 2.31 7.70 7.89
N GLU A 57 1.69 7.56 9.06
CA GLU A 57 1.00 6.33 9.42
C GLU A 57 -0.24 6.15 8.57
N HIS A 58 -0.41 4.94 8.04
CA HIS A 58 -1.53 4.63 7.16
C HIS A 58 -1.91 3.16 7.26
N CYS A 59 -3.12 2.87 6.82
CA CYS A 59 -3.65 1.51 6.81
C CYS A 59 -4.54 1.32 5.58
N PRO A 60 -4.11 0.54 4.60
CA PRO A 60 -4.98 0.21 3.46
C PRO A 60 -6.11 -0.71 3.91
N VAL A 61 -7.32 -0.40 3.45
CA VAL A 61 -8.53 -1.16 3.79
C VAL A 61 -9.36 -1.36 2.53
N THR A 62 -9.93 -2.53 2.37
CA THR A 62 -10.88 -2.78 1.31
C THR A 62 -12.27 -2.96 1.90
N LYS A 63 -13.27 -2.45 1.18
CA LYS A 63 -14.65 -2.46 1.67
C LYS A 63 -15.21 -3.89 1.62
N ASP A 64 -15.86 -4.30 2.70
CA ASP A 64 -16.56 -5.59 2.80
C ASP A 64 -15.68 -6.79 2.43
N GLY A 65 -14.38 -6.68 2.65
CA GLY A 65 -13.45 -7.76 2.35
C GLY A 65 -13.24 -8.04 0.87
N GLU A 66 -13.61 -7.10 0.00
CA GLU A 66 -13.36 -7.24 -1.43
C GLU A 66 -11.87 -7.21 -1.75
N GLU A 67 -11.48 -7.93 -2.80
CA GLU A 67 -10.11 -7.91 -3.28
C GLU A 67 -9.90 -6.69 -4.18
N VAL A 68 -8.85 -5.92 -3.90
CA VAL A 68 -8.47 -4.75 -4.69
C VAL A 68 -7.07 -5.00 -5.24
N GLN A 69 -6.90 -4.72 -6.52
CA GLN A 69 -5.60 -4.85 -7.19
C GLN A 69 -4.95 -3.49 -7.31
N VAL A 70 -3.71 -3.38 -6.86
CA VAL A 70 -2.97 -2.11 -6.86
C VAL A 70 -1.58 -2.31 -7.46
N LEU A 71 -1.09 -1.27 -8.12
CA LEU A 71 0.32 -1.16 -8.46
C LEU A 71 0.99 -0.32 -7.38
N LEU A 72 2.15 -0.78 -6.95
CA LEU A 72 3.00 -0.08 -6.00
C LEU A 72 4.27 0.35 -6.70
N PHE A 73 4.62 1.64 -6.56
CA PHE A 73 5.91 2.17 -7.00
C PHE A 73 6.69 2.52 -5.74
N GLU A 74 7.81 1.86 -5.54
CA GLU A 74 8.57 2.04 -4.30
C GLU A 74 10.04 1.68 -4.51
N LYS A 75 10.87 2.05 -3.55
CA LYS A 75 12.26 1.62 -3.56
C LYS A 75 12.34 0.13 -3.26
N LEU A 76 13.37 -0.53 -3.80
CA LEU A 76 13.61 -1.95 -3.54
C LEU A 76 13.76 -2.27 -2.06
N SER A 77 14.21 -1.28 -1.27
CA SER A 77 14.40 -1.45 0.17
C SER A 77 13.12 -1.32 0.99
N THR A 78 12.00 -0.94 0.37
CA THR A 78 10.75 -0.73 1.10
C THR A 78 10.16 -2.07 1.54
N ALA A 79 9.82 -2.19 2.83
CA ALA A 79 9.11 -3.35 3.35
C ALA A 79 7.61 -3.07 3.35
N HIS A 80 6.78 -4.13 3.20
CA HIS A 80 5.33 -3.97 3.08
C HIS A 80 4.67 -3.31 4.27
N THR A 81 5.14 -3.64 5.47
CA THR A 81 4.58 -3.13 6.72
C THR A 81 5.48 -2.09 7.35
N GLY A 82 6.41 -1.51 6.56
CA GLY A 82 7.33 -0.50 7.03
C GLY A 82 8.25 -1.05 8.11
N THR A 83 8.25 -0.39 9.28
CA THR A 83 9.09 -0.79 10.41
C THR A 83 8.41 -1.85 11.29
N ILE A 84 7.17 -2.21 11.00
CA ILE A 84 6.41 -3.18 11.79
C ILE A 84 6.53 -4.56 11.15
N LYS A 85 6.96 -5.55 11.93
CA LYS A 85 6.97 -6.95 11.49
C LYS A 85 5.61 -7.57 11.79
N HIS A 86 5.01 -8.21 10.79
CA HIS A 86 3.69 -8.82 10.91
C HIS A 86 3.61 -10.03 10.00
N GLU A 87 2.68 -10.95 10.28
CA GLU A 87 2.47 -12.12 9.46
C GLU A 87 2.11 -11.79 8.00
N LYS A 88 1.56 -10.60 7.76
CA LYS A 88 1.25 -10.12 6.42
C LYS A 88 2.42 -9.47 5.70
N THR A 89 3.57 -9.34 6.37
CA THR A 89 4.75 -8.77 5.75
C THR A 89 5.33 -9.77 4.76
N ILE A 90 5.52 -9.33 3.53
CA ILE A 90 6.12 -10.15 2.47
C ILE A 90 7.40 -9.45 2.02
N SER A 91 8.54 -10.13 2.16
CA SER A 91 9.82 -9.55 1.78
C SER A 91 10.18 -9.74 0.31
N ASN A 92 9.52 -10.69 -0.36
CA ASN A 92 9.72 -10.92 -1.80
C ASN A 92 8.38 -10.97 -2.50
N TYR A 93 8.13 -10.00 -3.37
CA TYR A 93 6.95 -9.98 -4.22
C TYR A 93 7.29 -10.48 -5.61
N PRO A 94 6.34 -11.13 -6.30
CA PRO A 94 6.48 -11.34 -7.73
C PRO A 94 6.53 -9.98 -8.42
N LYS A 95 7.52 -9.79 -9.27
CA LYS A 95 7.62 -8.57 -10.07
C LYS A 95 6.78 -8.70 -11.33
N ILE A 96 6.24 -7.60 -11.74
CA ILE A 96 5.46 -7.52 -12.96
C ILE A 96 6.40 -7.37 -14.14
#